data_5ea799a9ab9ced5af38c81c4193380b2
#
_entry.id   5ea799a9ab9ced5af38c81c4193380b2
#
_cell.length_a   1.000
_cell.length_b   1.000
_cell.length_c   1.000
_cell.angle_alpha   90.00
_cell.angle_beta   90.00
_cell.angle_gamma   90.00
#
_symmetry.space_group_name_H-M   'P 1'
#
loop_
_entity.id
_entity.type
_entity.pdbx_description
1 polymer ?
#
loop_
_entity_poly.entity_id
_entity_poly.type
_entity_poly.pdbx_seq_one_letter_code
_entity_poly.pdbx_strand_id
1 'polypeptide(L)'
;LLEVLRCMARQLREEGEEALLGARLRDAFSRRIIGFEILTAPFVISQLQLYLVLSELGVAPDEGHRPAVFLTNALTGWHGEEQMKLNFPELQQEHDAARAVKKDAKIIVILGNPPYNRFAGVPLKEEADLVDPYKGIRRDAKGRQVGTSDLFTRWGVRKHLLDDLYIRFFRLAEARIGERAEFGVVSFISNSSYL
;
A
#
# COMPACT_ATOMS: atom_id res chain seq x y z
N LEU A 1 7.34 9.17 -2.32
CA LEU A 1 7.98 8.40 -3.39
C LEU A 1 9.09 9.22 -4.10
N LEU A 2 8.86 10.50 -4.43
CA LEU A 2 9.83 11.37 -5.12
C LEU A 2 11.16 11.46 -4.35
N GLU A 3 11.09 11.73 -3.04
CA GLU A 3 12.28 11.83 -2.19
C GLU A 3 13.05 10.50 -2.09
N VAL A 4 12.38 9.37 -2.19
CA VAL A 4 13.06 8.06 -2.21
C VAL A 4 13.97 7.96 -3.44
N LEU A 5 13.47 8.34 -4.64
CA LEU A 5 14.31 8.37 -5.86
C LEU A 5 15.50 9.33 -5.72
N ARG A 6 15.28 10.53 -5.15
CA ARG A 6 16.34 11.51 -4.93
C ARG A 6 17.40 11.00 -3.94
N CYS A 7 16.95 10.37 -2.85
CA CYS A 7 17.86 9.75 -1.88
C CYS A 7 18.68 8.62 -2.49
N MET A 8 18.05 7.74 -3.27
CA MET A 8 18.75 6.67 -3.97
C MET A 8 19.80 7.21 -4.95
N ALA A 9 19.45 8.24 -5.72
CA ALA A 9 20.39 8.86 -6.66
C ALA A 9 21.59 9.49 -5.95
N ARG A 10 21.35 10.17 -4.83
CA ARG A 10 22.41 10.75 -4.01
C ARG A 10 23.34 9.68 -3.46
N GLN A 11 22.78 8.63 -2.88
CA GLN A 11 23.56 7.53 -2.31
C GLN A 11 24.44 6.85 -3.37
N LEU A 12 23.88 6.53 -4.54
CA LEU A 12 24.64 5.90 -5.62
C LEU A 12 25.82 6.79 -6.10
N ARG A 13 25.65 8.12 -6.13
CA ARG A 13 26.73 9.05 -6.45
C ARG A 13 27.80 9.12 -5.36
N GLU A 14 27.40 9.15 -4.10
CA GLU A 14 28.31 9.14 -2.95
C GLU A 14 29.13 7.84 -2.88
N GLU A 15 28.55 6.71 -3.27
CA GLU A 15 29.20 5.40 -3.35
C GLU A 15 30.07 5.21 -4.62
N GLY A 16 30.06 6.18 -5.54
CA GLY A 16 30.80 6.10 -6.81
C GLY A 16 30.18 5.17 -7.85
N GLU A 17 28.93 4.75 -7.65
CA GLU A 17 28.20 3.84 -8.54
C GLU A 17 27.42 4.59 -9.64
N GLU A 18 27.92 5.71 -10.13
CA GLU A 18 27.22 6.56 -11.10
C GLU A 18 26.88 5.83 -12.42
N ALA A 19 27.72 4.89 -12.83
CA ALA A 19 27.45 4.05 -14.00
C ALA A 19 26.19 3.20 -13.87
N LEU A 20 25.76 2.87 -12.67
CA LEU A 20 24.56 2.07 -12.38
C LEU A 20 23.32 2.93 -12.15
N LEU A 21 23.47 4.25 -12.02
CA LEU A 21 22.42 5.18 -11.65
C LEU A 21 21.16 4.99 -12.52
N GLY A 22 21.30 5.01 -13.85
CA GLY A 22 20.19 4.88 -14.76
C GLY A 22 19.42 3.57 -14.61
N ALA A 23 20.14 2.46 -14.52
CA ALA A 23 19.54 1.13 -14.37
C ALA A 23 18.83 0.97 -13.02
N ARG A 24 19.48 1.39 -11.94
CA ARG A 24 18.93 1.30 -10.57
C ARG A 24 17.70 2.17 -10.38
N LEU A 25 17.71 3.41 -10.90
CA LEU A 25 16.56 4.30 -10.80
C LEU A 25 15.38 3.85 -11.64
N ARG A 26 15.60 3.35 -12.86
CA ARG A 26 14.52 2.76 -13.68
C ARG A 26 13.90 1.54 -13.03
N ASP A 27 14.70 0.64 -12.46
CA ASP A 27 14.19 -0.52 -11.73
C ASP A 27 13.39 -0.08 -10.49
N ALA A 28 13.90 0.86 -9.70
CA ALA A 28 13.19 1.40 -8.56
C ALA A 28 11.86 2.06 -8.94
N PHE A 29 11.87 2.90 -9.97
CA PHE A 29 10.74 3.63 -10.50
C PHE A 29 9.61 2.70 -10.99
N SER A 30 9.95 1.60 -11.65
CA SER A 30 8.95 0.73 -12.30
C SER A 30 8.55 -0.50 -11.48
N ARG A 31 9.31 -0.88 -10.44
CA ARG A 31 9.08 -2.14 -9.72
C ARG A 31 9.22 -2.09 -8.20
N ARG A 32 10.09 -1.21 -7.67
CA ARG A 32 10.45 -1.26 -6.25
C ARG A 32 9.79 -0.18 -5.41
N ILE A 33 9.51 0.99 -6.00
CA ILE A 33 8.81 2.10 -5.33
C ILE A 33 7.36 2.05 -5.73
N ILE A 34 6.56 1.35 -4.94
CA ILE A 34 5.16 1.06 -5.23
C ILE A 34 4.27 2.10 -4.55
N GLY A 35 3.28 2.63 -5.28
CA GLY A 35 2.26 3.53 -4.75
C GLY A 35 0.85 3.05 -5.09
N PHE A 36 -0.09 3.29 -4.18
CA PHE A 36 -1.51 3.06 -4.38
C PHE A 36 -2.25 4.37 -4.16
N GLU A 37 -3.06 4.77 -5.11
CA GLU A 37 -3.86 5.99 -5.06
C GLU A 37 -5.31 5.66 -5.47
N ILE A 38 -6.28 6.15 -4.70
CA ILE A 38 -7.69 5.87 -4.95
C ILE A 38 -8.35 6.93 -5.86
N LEU A 39 -7.78 8.12 -5.91
CA LEU A 39 -8.32 9.24 -6.69
C LEU A 39 -7.58 9.40 -8.01
N THR A 40 -8.33 9.55 -9.11
CA THR A 40 -7.76 9.64 -10.46
C THR A 40 -6.85 10.85 -10.65
N ALA A 41 -7.22 12.04 -10.16
CA ALA A 41 -6.41 13.24 -10.37
C ALA A 41 -5.06 13.17 -9.63
N PRO A 42 -4.97 12.84 -8.32
CA PRO A 42 -3.69 12.60 -7.66
C PRO A 42 -2.88 11.47 -8.28
N PHE A 43 -3.52 10.42 -8.79
CA PHE A 43 -2.85 9.33 -9.49
C PHE A 43 -2.09 9.86 -10.73
N VAL A 44 -2.77 10.60 -11.61
CA VAL A 44 -2.15 11.18 -12.81
C VAL A 44 -1.03 12.15 -12.46
N ILE A 45 -1.26 13.02 -11.46
CA ILE A 45 -0.24 13.98 -11.00
C ILE A 45 0.98 13.24 -10.45
N SER A 46 0.79 12.19 -9.68
CA SER A 46 1.90 11.44 -9.09
C SER A 46 2.74 10.74 -10.15
N GLN A 47 2.12 10.18 -11.18
CA GLN A 47 2.84 9.61 -12.32
C GLN A 47 3.68 10.67 -13.04
N LEU A 48 3.08 11.82 -13.37
CA LEU A 48 3.79 12.92 -14.03
C LEU A 48 4.99 13.40 -13.19
N GLN A 49 4.79 13.62 -11.89
CA GLN A 49 5.86 14.06 -11.00
C GLN A 49 7.01 13.06 -10.90
N LEU A 50 6.71 11.75 -10.90
CA LEU A 50 7.75 10.72 -10.90
C LEU A 50 8.56 10.73 -12.19
N TYR A 51 7.93 10.93 -13.35
CA TYR A 51 8.64 11.10 -14.61
C TYR A 51 9.54 12.34 -14.60
N LEU A 52 9.05 13.47 -14.09
CA LEU A 52 9.82 14.70 -14.00
C LEU A 52 11.06 14.53 -13.10
N VAL A 53 10.88 13.91 -11.92
CA VAL A 53 12.02 13.64 -11.01
C VAL A 53 13.04 12.70 -11.66
N LEU A 54 12.60 11.67 -12.38
CA LEU A 54 13.52 10.77 -13.07
C LEU A 54 14.35 11.54 -14.12
N SER A 55 13.71 12.44 -14.87
CA SER A 55 14.38 13.32 -15.83
C SER A 55 15.34 14.32 -15.15
N GLU A 56 14.94 14.95 -14.04
CA GLU A 56 15.80 15.83 -13.22
C GLU A 56 17.08 15.11 -12.74
N LEU A 57 16.97 13.81 -12.45
CA LEU A 57 18.10 12.99 -12.02
C LEU A 57 19.02 12.55 -13.18
N GLY A 58 18.70 12.96 -14.42
CA GLY A 58 19.49 12.65 -15.62
C GLY A 58 19.17 11.28 -16.21
N VAL A 59 18.05 10.68 -15.85
CA VAL A 59 17.64 9.37 -16.34
C VAL A 59 16.44 9.54 -17.27
N ALA A 60 16.64 9.32 -18.56
CA ALA A 60 15.54 9.35 -19.51
C ALA A 60 14.55 8.22 -19.25
N PRO A 61 13.26 8.53 -19.17
CA PRO A 61 12.24 7.49 -19.20
C PRO A 61 12.28 6.78 -20.55
N ASP A 62 12.06 5.48 -20.55
CA ASP A 62 11.93 4.72 -21.79
C ASP A 62 10.52 4.07 -21.88
N GLU A 63 10.14 3.61 -23.07
CA GLU A 63 8.80 3.09 -23.35
C GLU A 63 8.46 1.81 -22.54
N GLY A 64 9.46 1.13 -21.99
CA GLY A 64 9.28 -0.09 -21.19
C GLY A 64 9.08 0.16 -19.69
N HIS A 65 9.25 1.39 -19.21
CA HIS A 65 9.25 1.70 -17.79
C HIS A 65 8.19 2.74 -17.43
N ARG A 66 7.13 2.28 -16.76
CA ARG A 66 6.13 3.17 -16.15
C ARG A 66 6.31 3.23 -14.63
N PRO A 67 5.89 4.31 -13.96
CA PRO A 67 5.90 4.34 -12.49
C PRO A 67 5.05 3.22 -11.92
N ALA A 68 5.53 2.56 -10.87
CA ALA A 68 4.76 1.53 -10.16
C ALA A 68 3.74 2.15 -9.19
N VAL A 69 2.99 3.14 -9.68
CA VAL A 69 1.84 3.73 -8.99
C VAL A 69 0.58 3.24 -9.66
N PHE A 70 -0.38 2.77 -8.85
CA PHE A 70 -1.59 2.11 -9.32
C PHE A 70 -2.83 2.82 -8.80
N LEU A 71 -3.83 2.97 -9.67
CA LEU A 71 -5.15 3.50 -9.31
C LEU A 71 -5.97 2.40 -8.62
N THR A 72 -5.93 2.35 -7.30
CA THR A 72 -6.58 1.30 -6.51
C THR A 72 -6.74 1.70 -5.05
N ASN A 73 -7.71 1.11 -4.36
CA ASN A 73 -7.78 1.21 -2.90
C ASN A 73 -6.65 0.38 -2.28
N ALA A 74 -5.81 1.02 -1.46
CA ALA A 74 -4.69 0.36 -0.79
C ALA A 74 -5.13 -0.77 0.18
N LEU A 75 -6.34 -0.71 0.72
CA LEU A 75 -6.84 -1.64 1.73
C LEU A 75 -7.49 -2.91 1.15
N THR A 76 -7.77 -2.97 -0.15
CA THR A 76 -8.48 -4.08 -0.81
C THR A 76 -7.61 -4.84 -1.81
N GLY A 77 -8.08 -5.98 -2.29
CA GLY A 77 -7.43 -6.77 -3.36
C GLY A 77 -6.21 -7.59 -2.92
N TRP A 78 -6.02 -7.80 -1.61
CA TRP A 78 -4.89 -8.58 -1.09
C TRP A 78 -5.15 -10.08 -0.99
N HIS A 79 -6.42 -10.52 -0.99
CA HIS A 79 -6.87 -11.89 -0.69
C HIS A 79 -7.68 -12.55 -1.81
N GLY A 80 -7.31 -12.35 -3.06
CA GLY A 80 -7.81 -13.20 -4.15
C GLY A 80 -9.31 -13.10 -4.44
N GLU A 81 -9.89 -11.91 -4.38
CA GLU A 81 -11.31 -11.68 -4.69
C GLU A 81 -11.68 -11.94 -6.15
N GLU A 82 -13.00 -12.17 -6.39
CA GLU A 82 -13.55 -12.33 -7.72
C GLU A 82 -13.18 -11.19 -8.66
N GLN A 83 -12.90 -11.52 -9.92
CA GLN A 83 -12.56 -10.54 -10.95
C GLN A 83 -13.75 -9.61 -11.17
N MET A 84 -13.65 -8.40 -10.66
CA MET A 84 -14.56 -7.32 -11.03
C MET A 84 -14.25 -6.95 -12.48
N LYS A 85 -15.15 -7.29 -13.40
CA LYS A 85 -15.02 -6.89 -14.80
C LYS A 85 -15.42 -5.42 -14.93
N LEU A 86 -14.45 -4.59 -15.26
CA LEU A 86 -14.69 -3.18 -15.57
C LEU A 86 -15.04 -3.02 -17.05
N ASN A 87 -15.96 -2.12 -17.36
CA ASN A 87 -16.38 -1.87 -18.75
C ASN A 87 -15.33 -1.13 -19.61
N PHE A 88 -14.23 -0.67 -19.01
CA PHE A 88 -13.17 0.07 -19.66
C PHE A 88 -11.88 -0.73 -19.64
N PRO A 89 -11.32 -1.11 -20.80
CA PRO A 89 -10.11 -1.94 -20.89
C PRO A 89 -8.90 -1.35 -20.16
N GLU A 90 -8.71 -0.04 -20.21
CA GLU A 90 -7.59 0.65 -19.56
C GLU A 90 -7.67 0.57 -18.04
N LEU A 91 -8.87 0.75 -17.47
CA LEU A 91 -9.11 0.60 -16.05
C LEU A 91 -8.97 -0.85 -15.61
N GLN A 92 -9.36 -1.80 -16.46
CA GLN A 92 -9.18 -3.22 -16.19
C GLN A 92 -7.69 -3.58 -16.13
N GLN A 93 -6.88 -3.10 -17.07
CA GLN A 93 -5.43 -3.32 -17.06
C GLN A 93 -4.77 -2.74 -15.80
N GLU A 94 -5.18 -1.55 -15.39
CA GLU A 94 -4.67 -0.89 -14.19
C GLU A 94 -5.03 -1.69 -12.92
N HIS A 95 -6.27 -2.16 -12.83
CA HIS A 95 -6.74 -2.99 -11.74
C HIS A 95 -5.99 -4.33 -11.67
N ASP A 96 -5.80 -4.99 -12.81
CA ASP A 96 -5.10 -6.27 -12.87
C ASP A 96 -3.61 -6.13 -12.52
N ALA A 97 -2.96 -5.05 -12.96
CA ALA A 97 -1.60 -4.72 -12.59
C ALA A 97 -1.45 -4.44 -11.09
N ALA A 98 -2.36 -3.65 -10.52
CA ALA A 98 -2.41 -3.39 -9.08
C ALA A 98 -2.57 -4.70 -8.28
N ARG A 99 -3.45 -5.58 -8.74
CA ARG A 99 -3.72 -6.87 -8.10
C ARG A 99 -2.50 -7.81 -8.15
N ALA A 100 -1.82 -7.88 -9.29
CA ALA A 100 -0.60 -8.67 -9.42
C ALA A 100 0.46 -8.21 -8.42
N VAL A 101 0.69 -6.90 -8.31
CA VAL A 101 1.65 -6.34 -7.34
C VAL A 101 1.23 -6.62 -5.90
N LYS A 102 -0.04 -6.45 -5.56
CA LYS A 102 -0.54 -6.76 -4.21
C LYS A 102 -0.37 -8.23 -3.84
N LYS A 103 -0.56 -9.12 -4.81
CA LYS A 103 -0.43 -10.56 -4.60
C LYS A 103 1.03 -11.00 -4.47
N ASP A 104 1.90 -10.52 -5.35
CA ASP A 104 3.21 -11.14 -5.59
C ASP A 104 4.38 -10.32 -5.02
N ALA A 105 4.23 -9.00 -4.81
CA ALA A 105 5.31 -8.18 -4.31
C ALA A 105 5.66 -8.48 -2.85
N LYS A 106 6.95 -8.73 -2.59
CA LYS A 106 7.51 -8.80 -1.23
C LYS A 106 7.80 -7.37 -0.75
N ILE A 107 6.88 -6.80 0.02
CA ILE A 107 6.99 -5.45 0.55
C ILE A 107 7.73 -5.52 1.89
N ILE A 108 8.85 -4.83 1.99
CA ILE A 108 9.70 -4.77 3.20
C ILE A 108 9.77 -3.39 3.84
N VAL A 109 9.28 -2.35 3.15
CA VAL A 109 9.18 -0.99 3.69
C VAL A 109 7.81 -0.42 3.35
N ILE A 110 7.12 0.08 4.35
CA ILE A 110 5.83 0.76 4.18
C ILE A 110 5.94 2.16 4.77
N LEU A 111 5.74 3.17 3.93
CA LEU A 111 5.68 4.57 4.32
C LEU A 111 4.28 5.10 4.04
N GLY A 112 3.70 5.86 4.94
CA GLY A 112 2.37 6.40 4.72
C GLY A 112 1.96 7.50 5.67
N ASN A 113 0.92 8.21 5.24
CA ASN A 113 0.15 9.13 6.06
C ASN A 113 -1.33 8.73 5.97
N PRO A 114 -1.73 7.70 6.72
CA PRO A 114 -3.11 7.21 6.67
C PRO A 114 -4.12 8.30 7.05
N PRO A 115 -5.30 8.33 6.43
CA PRO A 115 -6.32 9.31 6.77
C PRO A 115 -6.82 9.11 8.21
N TYR A 116 -7.07 10.22 8.91
CA TYR A 116 -7.46 10.24 10.33
C TYR A 116 -8.98 10.21 10.57
N ASN A 117 -9.76 9.91 9.54
CA ASN A 117 -11.23 9.90 9.63
C ASN A 117 -11.69 8.74 10.52
N ARG A 118 -12.51 9.07 11.52
CA ARG A 118 -13.13 8.10 12.43
C ARG A 118 -14.13 7.18 11.74
N PHE A 119 -14.77 7.66 10.66
CA PHE A 119 -15.78 6.90 9.93
C PHE A 119 -15.48 6.93 8.44
N ALA A 120 -15.04 5.83 7.92
CA ALA A 120 -14.68 5.65 6.52
C ALA A 120 -15.85 5.25 5.62
N GLY A 121 -17.06 5.66 5.92
CA GLY A 121 -18.23 5.18 5.18
C GLY A 121 -18.53 3.70 5.45
N VAL A 122 -19.38 3.09 4.60
CA VAL A 122 -19.65 1.64 4.66
C VAL A 122 -18.43 0.95 4.06
N PRO A 123 -17.62 0.24 4.85
CA PRO A 123 -16.45 -0.43 4.34
C PRO A 123 -16.84 -1.55 3.38
N LEU A 124 -16.06 -1.74 2.33
CA LEU A 124 -16.13 -2.96 1.55
C LEU A 124 -15.87 -4.14 2.49
N LYS A 125 -16.46 -5.29 2.21
CA LYS A 125 -16.37 -6.48 3.06
C LYS A 125 -14.94 -6.87 3.41
N GLU A 126 -14.03 -6.77 2.45
CA GLU A 126 -12.61 -7.04 2.64
C GLU A 126 -11.96 -6.07 3.63
N GLU A 127 -12.30 -4.79 3.56
CA GLU A 127 -11.80 -3.79 4.52
C GLU A 127 -12.34 -4.02 5.94
N ALA A 128 -13.61 -4.45 6.06
CA ALA A 128 -14.21 -4.73 7.36
C ALA A 128 -13.52 -5.91 8.06
N ASP A 129 -13.21 -6.96 7.32
CA ASP A 129 -12.61 -8.19 7.84
C ASP A 129 -11.11 -8.00 8.17
N LEU A 130 -10.46 -6.99 7.60
CA LEU A 130 -9.02 -6.72 7.81
C LEU A 130 -8.66 -6.56 9.30
N VAL A 131 -9.48 -5.88 10.09
CA VAL A 131 -9.24 -5.65 11.52
C VAL A 131 -9.86 -6.70 12.45
N ASP A 132 -10.44 -7.76 11.90
CA ASP A 132 -11.02 -8.85 12.68
C ASP A 132 -10.03 -9.48 13.68
N PRO A 133 -8.75 -9.71 13.34
CA PRO A 133 -7.77 -10.19 14.31
C PRO A 133 -7.64 -9.29 15.55
N TYR A 134 -7.69 -7.98 15.38
CA TYR A 134 -7.63 -7.00 16.48
C TYR A 134 -8.89 -7.04 17.34
N LYS A 135 -10.04 -7.34 16.75
CA LYS A 135 -11.31 -7.52 17.46
C LYS A 135 -11.45 -8.90 18.12
N GLY A 136 -10.46 -9.78 17.91
CA GLY A 136 -10.51 -11.17 18.33
C GLY A 136 -11.60 -11.97 17.63
N ILE A 137 -12.03 -11.54 16.46
CA ILE A 137 -12.99 -12.25 15.61
C ILE A 137 -12.23 -13.30 14.82
N ARG A 138 -12.69 -14.57 14.92
CA ARG A 138 -12.21 -15.68 14.09
C ARG A 138 -13.27 -16.05 13.07
N ARG A 139 -12.83 -16.35 11.84
CA ARG A 139 -13.70 -16.83 10.76
C ARG A 139 -13.30 -18.22 10.30
N ASP A 140 -14.28 -19.02 9.88
CA ASP A 140 -14.02 -20.31 9.23
C ASP A 140 -13.65 -20.12 7.75
N ALA A 141 -13.34 -21.23 7.07
CA ALA A 141 -12.99 -21.24 5.65
C ALA A 141 -14.12 -20.71 4.73
N LYS A 142 -15.34 -20.60 5.23
CA LYS A 142 -16.50 -20.04 4.52
C LYS A 142 -16.75 -18.57 4.87
N GLY A 143 -15.82 -17.93 5.63
CA GLY A 143 -15.93 -16.54 6.06
C GLY A 143 -16.97 -16.30 7.18
N ARG A 144 -17.53 -17.34 7.82
CA ARG A 144 -18.50 -17.21 8.91
C ARG A 144 -17.76 -16.99 10.22
N GLN A 145 -18.26 -16.07 11.02
CA GLN A 145 -17.71 -15.81 12.35
C GLN A 145 -17.93 -17.03 13.26
N VAL A 146 -16.84 -17.57 13.80
CA VAL A 146 -16.84 -18.77 14.68
C VAL A 146 -16.40 -18.48 16.11
N GLY A 147 -16.00 -17.23 16.40
CA GLY A 147 -15.63 -16.84 17.75
C GLY A 147 -15.38 -15.34 17.87
N THR A 148 -15.44 -14.84 19.09
CA THR A 148 -15.06 -13.47 19.43
C THR A 148 -14.30 -13.48 20.75
N SER A 149 -13.37 -12.55 20.95
CA SER A 149 -12.84 -12.25 22.28
C SER A 149 -13.63 -11.10 22.91
N ASP A 150 -13.71 -11.09 24.21
CA ASP A 150 -14.27 -9.96 24.95
C ASP A 150 -13.19 -8.91 25.21
N LEU A 151 -12.88 -8.13 24.18
CA LEU A 151 -11.86 -7.07 24.24
C LEU A 151 -12.25 -5.98 25.23
N PHE A 152 -13.55 -5.67 25.32
CA PHE A 152 -14.01 -4.61 26.21
C PHE A 152 -13.77 -4.96 27.67
N THR A 153 -14.17 -6.16 28.10
CA THR A 153 -13.97 -6.61 29.47
C THR A 153 -12.49 -6.76 29.82
N ARG A 154 -11.68 -7.23 28.84
CA ARG A 154 -10.26 -7.50 29.10
C ARG A 154 -9.37 -6.27 28.99
N TRP A 155 -9.67 -5.35 28.04
CA TRP A 155 -8.81 -4.23 27.67
C TRP A 155 -9.49 -2.87 27.68
N GLY A 156 -10.79 -2.80 27.97
CA GLY A 156 -11.57 -1.56 27.89
C GLY A 156 -11.77 -1.01 26.46
N VAL A 157 -11.36 -1.76 25.44
CA VAL A 157 -11.39 -1.30 24.04
C VAL A 157 -12.74 -1.60 23.41
N ARG A 158 -13.39 -0.55 22.89
CA ARG A 158 -14.63 -0.69 22.12
C ARG A 158 -14.33 -1.10 20.68
N LYS A 159 -14.91 -2.22 20.21
CA LYS A 159 -14.62 -2.81 18.89
C LYS A 159 -14.78 -1.84 17.71
N HIS A 160 -15.75 -0.92 17.76
CA HIS A 160 -15.98 0.05 16.71
C HIS A 160 -14.85 1.08 16.55
N LEU A 161 -14.04 1.31 17.59
CA LEU A 161 -12.86 2.18 17.49
C LEU A 161 -11.75 1.55 16.65
N LEU A 162 -11.75 0.24 16.52
CA LEU A 162 -10.80 -0.50 15.70
C LEU A 162 -11.14 -0.47 14.19
N ASP A 163 -12.28 0.11 13.82
CA ASP A 163 -12.70 0.29 12.42
C ASP A 163 -12.18 1.58 11.79
N ASP A 164 -11.50 2.43 12.56
CA ASP A 164 -10.91 3.65 12.03
C ASP A 164 -9.91 3.36 10.91
N LEU A 165 -9.88 4.21 9.88
CA LEU A 165 -9.05 3.97 8.68
C LEU A 165 -7.59 3.79 9.03
N TYR A 166 -7.02 4.63 9.90
CA TYR A 166 -5.60 4.50 10.25
C TYR A 166 -5.28 3.16 10.90
N ILE A 167 -6.19 2.57 11.70
CA ILE A 167 -6.01 1.23 12.29
C ILE A 167 -6.02 0.15 11.20
N ARG A 168 -6.85 0.28 10.18
CA ARG A 168 -6.83 -0.63 9.03
C ARG A 168 -5.49 -0.57 8.29
N PHE A 169 -4.90 0.63 8.15
CA PHE A 169 -3.56 0.75 7.56
C PHE A 169 -2.47 0.13 8.44
N PHE A 170 -2.55 0.26 9.77
CA PHE A 170 -1.65 -0.44 10.68
C PHE A 170 -1.78 -1.97 10.53
N ARG A 171 -3.03 -2.47 10.49
CA ARG A 171 -3.25 -3.91 10.30
C ARG A 171 -2.78 -4.40 8.93
N LEU A 172 -2.97 -3.62 7.87
CA LEU A 172 -2.43 -3.94 6.55
C LEU A 172 -0.89 -4.04 6.60
N ALA A 173 -0.25 -3.05 7.21
CA ALA A 173 1.21 -3.04 7.34
C ALA A 173 1.72 -4.25 8.15
N GLU A 174 1.08 -4.58 9.27
CA GLU A 174 1.37 -5.77 10.07
C GLU A 174 1.25 -7.05 9.23
N ALA A 175 0.15 -7.22 8.51
CA ALA A 175 -0.06 -8.41 7.68
C ALA A 175 0.98 -8.51 6.55
N ARG A 176 1.38 -7.39 5.95
CA ARG A 176 2.35 -7.41 4.85
C ARG A 176 3.78 -7.62 5.32
N ILE A 177 4.18 -6.99 6.41
CA ILE A 177 5.53 -7.09 6.96
C ILE A 177 5.65 -8.34 7.85
N GLY A 178 4.80 -8.47 8.87
CA GLY A 178 4.94 -9.51 9.89
C GLY A 178 4.53 -10.90 9.41
N GLU A 179 3.49 -11.00 8.57
CA GLU A 179 2.97 -12.31 8.15
C GLU A 179 3.54 -12.80 6.81
N ARG A 180 4.05 -11.90 5.95
CA ARG A 180 4.52 -12.27 4.61
C ARG A 180 5.99 -11.99 4.34
N ALA A 181 6.52 -10.86 4.82
CA ALA A 181 7.91 -10.49 4.53
C ALA A 181 8.90 -10.99 5.59
N GLU A 182 8.41 -11.41 6.77
CA GLU A 182 9.16 -11.85 7.95
C GLU A 182 9.92 -10.70 8.64
N PHE A 183 10.40 -9.72 7.91
CA PHE A 183 11.06 -8.53 8.43
C PHE A 183 10.79 -7.32 7.54
N GLY A 184 10.87 -6.14 8.14
CA GLY A 184 10.69 -4.89 7.40
C GLY A 184 10.50 -3.69 8.33
N VAL A 185 10.21 -2.54 7.72
CA VAL A 185 10.03 -1.27 8.42
C VAL A 185 8.69 -0.66 8.04
N VAL A 186 7.96 -0.17 9.04
CA VAL A 186 6.74 0.62 8.86
C VAL A 186 6.96 2.00 9.45
N SER A 187 6.71 3.05 8.69
CA SER A 187 6.78 4.44 9.14
C SER A 187 5.51 5.17 8.73
N PHE A 188 4.68 5.48 9.71
CA PHE A 188 3.44 6.21 9.51
C PHE A 188 3.45 7.55 10.24
N ILE A 189 2.91 8.57 9.56
CA ILE A 189 2.44 9.77 10.23
C ILE A 189 1.02 9.51 10.64
N SER A 190 0.73 9.51 11.94
CA SER A 190 -0.62 9.28 12.45
C SER A 190 -0.94 10.23 13.59
N ASN A 191 -2.22 10.32 13.96
CA ASN A 191 -2.60 11.02 15.18
C ASN A 191 -2.19 10.22 16.43
N SER A 192 -2.21 10.84 17.60
CA SER A 192 -1.86 10.19 18.87
C SER A 192 -3.00 9.35 19.49
N SER A 193 -4.11 9.15 18.79
CA SER A 193 -5.30 8.46 19.35
C SER A 193 -5.11 6.97 19.59
N TYR A 194 -4.00 6.39 19.12
CA TYR A 194 -3.67 4.98 19.33
C TYR A 194 -2.75 4.75 20.55
N LEU A 195 -2.28 5.82 21.18
CA LEU A 195 -1.52 5.81 22.44
C LEU A 195 -2.47 5.80 23.64
#